data_ba4c4065dcf74d49a69b0f2beb73c5b6
#
_entry.id   ba4c4065dcf74d49a69b0f2beb73c5b6
#
_cell.length_a   1.000
_cell.length_b   1.000
_cell.length_c   1.000
_cell.angle_alpha   90.00
_cell.angle_beta   90.00
_cell.angle_gamma   90.00
#
_symmetry.space_group_name_H-M   'P 1'
#
loop_
_entity.id
_entity.type
_entity.pdbx_description
1 polymer ?
#
loop_
_entity_poly.entity_id
_entity_poly.type
_entity_poly.pdbx_seq_one_letter_code
_entity_poly.pdbx_strand_id
1 'polypeptide(L)'
;MKYNHLIAVLAVLSLVLMGCNNQKRLTKTEGNEPKKEVVKQKTIQQRAIEAQPDFQSVNAQKARFQLSYQRKSVAANGTIAMIKDSICIISLQPVLGIELFRLELTPADVLIVDKMNRRYVQMSYAEISEAVKMPITFADAQNVLMARMVVLGQSQSVLYSPAATASAADNNSTTVSITEGKINYQYRIDNSSLALLQADYTANGRGGKATVTYSGHNLFGNVLFPTAVNVTYLDSKYDVSCSISLPNLVFNGSVNAARINVRTYKKTTISTILN
;
A
#
# COMPACT_ATOMS: atom_id res chain seq x y z
N MET A 1 4.59 -5.98 29.17
CA MET A 1 3.19 -5.89 28.74
C MET A 1 2.88 -4.70 27.81
N LYS A 2 3.83 -4.09 27.07
CA LYS A 2 3.59 -2.88 26.26
C LYS A 2 3.68 -3.11 24.74
N TYR A 3 3.98 -4.31 24.27
CA TYR A 3 4.32 -4.56 22.86
C TYR A 3 3.26 -5.32 22.06
N ASN A 4 2.16 -5.71 22.70
CA ASN A 4 1.14 -6.59 22.13
C ASN A 4 0.24 -5.92 21.06
N HIS A 5 0.29 -4.59 20.96
CA HIS A 5 -0.56 -3.82 20.06
C HIS A 5 0.09 -3.46 18.73
N LEU A 6 1.42 -3.67 18.63
CA LEU A 6 2.21 -3.33 17.46
C LEU A 6 1.82 -4.16 16.21
N ILE A 7 1.25 -5.31 16.42
CA ILE A 7 1.08 -6.34 15.39
C ILE A 7 -0.31 -6.30 14.74
N ALA A 8 -1.33 -5.77 15.44
CA ALA A 8 -2.65 -5.56 14.83
C ALA A 8 -2.59 -4.61 13.62
N VAL A 9 -1.67 -3.66 13.66
CA VAL A 9 -1.50 -2.65 12.62
C VAL A 9 -0.71 -3.18 11.43
N LEU A 10 0.18 -4.14 11.64
CA LEU A 10 0.91 -4.81 10.56
C LEU A 10 0.00 -5.69 9.71
N ALA A 11 -1.09 -6.22 10.29
CA ALA A 11 -2.12 -6.98 9.56
C ALA A 11 -2.96 -6.11 8.61
N VAL A 12 -3.06 -4.80 8.86
CA VAL A 12 -3.82 -3.86 8.00
C VAL A 12 -3.07 -3.52 6.71
N LEU A 13 -1.75 -3.70 6.69
CA LEU A 13 -0.95 -3.45 5.50
C LEU A 13 -1.10 -4.54 4.41
N SER A 14 -1.84 -5.61 4.70
CA SER A 14 -1.92 -6.81 3.88
C SER A 14 -3.34 -7.10 3.33
N LEU A 15 -4.03 -6.13 2.74
CA LEU A 15 -5.44 -6.28 2.36
C LEU A 15 -5.68 -6.12 0.85
N VAL A 16 -6.10 -7.16 0.08
CA VAL A 16 -7.01 -7.06 -1.09
C VAL A 16 -6.90 -8.11 -2.22
N LEU A 17 -7.87 -8.92 -2.53
CA LEU A 17 -8.06 -9.67 -3.80
C LEU A 17 -9.52 -9.99 -4.16
N MET A 18 -9.92 -10.05 -5.31
CA MET A 18 -10.18 -11.04 -6.37
C MET A 18 -11.15 -10.56 -7.43
N GLY A 19 -10.97 -11.00 -8.66
CA GLY A 19 -12.06 -11.11 -9.57
C GLY A 19 -11.79 -11.27 -11.05
N CYS A 20 -12.47 -12.18 -11.65
CA CYS A 20 -12.34 -12.88 -12.92
C CYS A 20 -12.50 -12.09 -14.21
N ASN A 21 -11.80 -12.61 -15.18
CA ASN A 21 -11.72 -12.45 -16.62
C ASN A 21 -13.06 -12.50 -17.39
N ASN A 22 -13.23 -11.65 -18.40
CA ASN A 22 -14.03 -12.01 -19.58
C ASN A 22 -13.58 -11.23 -20.84
N GLN A 23 -13.09 -11.97 -21.81
CA GLN A 23 -12.78 -11.50 -23.19
C GLN A 23 -14.05 -11.38 -24.01
N LYS A 24 -14.19 -10.32 -24.83
CA LYS A 24 -15.02 -10.34 -26.03
C LYS A 24 -14.41 -9.57 -27.22
N ARG A 25 -14.51 -10.26 -28.32
CA ARG A 25 -14.04 -10.11 -29.68
C ARG A 25 -14.24 -8.74 -30.34
N LEU A 26 -13.23 -8.40 -31.15
CA LEU A 26 -13.23 -7.37 -32.20
C LEU A 26 -14.03 -7.82 -33.42
N THR A 27 -14.77 -6.91 -33.99
CA THR A 27 -15.19 -6.95 -35.40
C THR A 27 -14.71 -5.68 -36.12
N LYS A 28 -14.08 -5.91 -37.25
CA LYS A 28 -13.52 -4.93 -38.18
C LYS A 28 -14.62 -4.35 -39.08
N THR A 29 -14.58 -3.07 -39.42
CA THR A 29 -15.05 -2.56 -40.69
C THR A 29 -14.24 -1.32 -41.09
N GLU A 30 -13.76 -1.32 -42.33
CA GLU A 30 -12.92 -0.32 -42.95
C GLU A 30 -13.72 0.90 -43.42
N GLY A 31 -13.11 2.08 -43.36
CA GLY A 31 -13.57 3.30 -44.01
C GLY A 31 -12.46 4.35 -43.95
N ASN A 32 -11.79 4.56 -45.09
CA ASN A 32 -10.69 5.48 -45.29
C ASN A 32 -11.18 6.93 -45.40
N GLU A 33 -10.78 7.79 -44.47
CA GLU A 33 -10.60 9.22 -44.68
C GLU A 33 -9.41 9.69 -43.80
N PRO A 34 -8.56 10.63 -44.27
CA PRO A 34 -7.42 11.08 -43.48
C PRO A 34 -7.93 11.97 -42.33
N LYS A 35 -8.21 11.34 -41.18
CA LYS A 35 -8.45 12.07 -39.91
C LYS A 35 -7.18 12.79 -39.50
N LYS A 36 -7.21 14.13 -39.46
CA LYS A 36 -6.30 14.92 -38.63
C LYS A 36 -6.25 14.27 -37.24
N GLU A 37 -5.12 13.73 -36.87
CA GLU A 37 -4.88 13.29 -35.47
C GLU A 37 -5.06 14.49 -34.54
N VAL A 38 -6.24 14.60 -33.97
CA VAL A 38 -6.46 15.43 -32.80
C VAL A 38 -5.70 14.73 -31.68
N VAL A 39 -4.50 15.22 -31.37
CA VAL A 39 -3.74 14.78 -30.19
C VAL A 39 -4.64 15.03 -28.99
N LYS A 40 -5.34 13.98 -28.54
CA LYS A 40 -6.19 14.04 -27.35
C LYS A 40 -5.29 14.37 -26.16
N GLN A 41 -5.47 15.54 -25.61
CA GLN A 41 -4.73 15.96 -24.40
C GLN A 41 -5.02 14.95 -23.27
N LYS A 42 -3.95 14.39 -22.68
CA LYS A 42 -4.08 13.41 -21.60
C LYS A 42 -4.83 14.01 -20.41
N THR A 43 -5.75 13.25 -19.86
CA THR A 43 -6.46 13.64 -18.64
C THR A 43 -5.49 13.74 -17.44
N ILE A 44 -5.88 14.44 -16.39
CA ILE A 44 -5.10 14.51 -15.14
C ILE A 44 -4.83 13.09 -14.57
N GLN A 45 -5.81 12.22 -14.65
CA GLN A 45 -5.71 10.82 -14.27
C GLN A 45 -4.58 10.10 -15.03
N GLN A 46 -4.60 10.17 -16.37
CA GLN A 46 -3.57 9.53 -17.22
C GLN A 46 -2.18 10.08 -16.92
N ARG A 47 -2.06 11.39 -16.78
CA ARG A 47 -0.80 12.04 -16.41
C ARG A 47 -0.29 11.60 -15.04
N ALA A 48 -1.19 11.51 -14.05
CA ALA A 48 -0.83 11.08 -12.70
C ALA A 48 -0.42 9.60 -12.65
N ILE A 49 -1.07 8.72 -13.42
CA ILE A 49 -0.67 7.31 -13.53
C ILE A 49 0.74 7.18 -14.13
N GLU A 50 1.05 7.97 -15.15
CA GLU A 50 2.37 7.97 -15.79
C GLU A 50 3.46 8.58 -14.91
N ALA A 51 3.11 9.51 -14.03
CA ALA A 51 4.02 10.19 -13.10
C ALA A 51 4.24 9.46 -11.78
N GLN A 52 3.59 8.31 -11.56
CA GLN A 52 3.75 7.55 -10.32
C GLN A 52 5.20 7.16 -10.06
N PRO A 53 5.65 7.15 -8.79
CA PRO A 53 7.00 6.72 -8.45
C PRO A 53 7.30 5.33 -9.03
N ASP A 54 8.43 5.19 -9.71
CA ASP A 54 8.93 3.91 -10.19
C ASP A 54 10.40 3.74 -9.83
N PHE A 55 10.70 2.64 -9.14
CA PHE A 55 12.05 2.30 -8.68
C PHE A 55 12.15 0.80 -8.44
N GLN A 56 13.36 0.26 -8.51
CA GLN A 56 13.61 -1.17 -8.33
C GLN A 56 13.82 -1.55 -6.86
N SER A 57 14.32 -0.63 -6.07
CA SER A 57 14.53 -0.85 -4.65
C SER A 57 14.44 0.46 -3.86
N VAL A 58 14.08 0.35 -2.59
CA VAL A 58 14.17 1.46 -1.62
C VAL A 58 14.65 0.94 -0.27
N ASN A 59 15.53 1.72 0.33
CA ASN A 59 15.97 1.54 1.71
C ASN A 59 15.65 2.81 2.48
N ALA A 60 14.72 2.71 3.45
CA ALA A 60 14.38 3.76 4.38
C ALA A 60 15.02 3.46 5.74
N GLN A 61 16.07 4.20 6.07
CA GLN A 61 16.72 4.11 7.37
C GLN A 61 16.17 5.16 8.32
N LYS A 62 16.21 4.87 9.63
CA LYS A 62 15.69 5.75 10.69
C LYS A 62 14.21 6.11 10.50
N ALA A 63 13.44 5.20 9.89
CA ALA A 63 12.00 5.34 9.82
C ALA A 63 11.41 5.39 11.23
N ARG A 64 10.33 6.17 11.41
CA ARG A 64 9.59 6.25 12.67
C ARG A 64 8.17 5.80 12.41
N PHE A 65 7.72 4.91 13.26
CA PHE A 65 6.38 4.34 13.20
C PHE A 65 5.62 4.74 14.45
N GLN A 66 4.39 5.21 14.27
CA GLN A 66 3.43 5.39 15.35
C GLN A 66 2.20 4.57 15.01
N LEU A 67 1.93 3.58 15.85
CA LEU A 67 0.87 2.61 15.63
C LEU A 67 -0.20 2.82 16.69
N SER A 68 -1.45 2.88 16.29
CA SER A 68 -2.57 2.97 17.21
C SER A 68 -3.59 1.88 16.90
N TYR A 69 -4.07 1.24 17.96
CA TYR A 69 -5.10 0.21 17.89
C TYR A 69 -5.97 0.31 19.13
N GLN A 70 -7.29 0.42 18.95
CA GLN A 70 -8.26 0.47 20.06
C GLN A 70 -7.84 1.43 21.20
N ARG A 71 -7.45 2.66 20.88
CA ARG A 71 -7.02 3.72 21.82
C ARG A 71 -5.65 3.48 22.50
N LYS A 72 -4.93 2.43 22.13
CA LYS A 72 -3.55 2.23 22.59
C LYS A 72 -2.60 2.64 21.46
N SER A 73 -1.52 3.33 21.79
CA SER A 73 -0.53 3.80 20.82
C SER A 73 0.87 3.35 21.22
N VAL A 74 1.64 2.95 20.22
CA VAL A 74 3.05 2.55 20.37
C VAL A 74 3.87 3.25 19.31
N ALA A 75 4.98 3.86 19.73
CA ALA A 75 5.97 4.41 18.82
C ALA A 75 7.20 3.49 18.75
N ALA A 76 7.77 3.36 17.55
CA ALA A 76 9.00 2.61 17.33
C ALA A 76 9.83 3.26 16.23
N ASN A 77 11.15 3.22 16.36
CA ASN A 77 12.04 3.44 15.25
C ASN A 77 12.16 2.15 14.44
N GLY A 78 12.64 2.25 13.20
CA GLY A 78 12.84 1.07 12.37
C GLY A 78 13.41 1.38 11.00
N THR A 79 13.32 0.40 10.13
CA THR A 79 13.78 0.49 8.73
C THR A 79 12.76 -0.15 7.81
N ILE A 80 12.74 0.31 6.56
CA ILE A 80 12.03 -0.36 5.46
C ILE A 80 13.05 -0.72 4.40
N ALA A 81 13.09 -1.98 3.99
CA ALA A 81 13.91 -2.48 2.90
C ALA A 81 12.99 -3.16 1.88
N MET A 82 12.94 -2.65 0.64
CA MET A 82 12.05 -3.17 -0.39
C MET A 82 12.81 -3.42 -1.69
N ILE A 83 12.53 -4.55 -2.32
CA ILE A 83 12.89 -4.87 -3.70
C ILE A 83 11.58 -5.08 -4.45
N LYS A 84 11.39 -4.33 -5.53
CA LYS A 84 10.18 -4.38 -6.36
C LYS A 84 9.91 -5.81 -6.82
N ASP A 85 8.64 -6.19 -6.77
CA ASP A 85 8.10 -7.50 -7.18
C ASP A 85 8.70 -8.73 -6.46
N SER A 86 9.49 -8.49 -5.38
CA SER A 86 10.20 -9.54 -4.65
C SER A 86 9.87 -9.57 -3.17
N ILE A 87 10.21 -8.53 -2.42
CA ILE A 87 10.07 -8.53 -0.97
C ILE A 87 9.99 -7.11 -0.40
N CYS A 88 9.22 -6.95 0.66
CA CYS A 88 9.28 -5.77 1.52
C CYS A 88 9.50 -6.23 2.96
N ILE A 89 10.49 -5.66 3.62
CA ILE A 89 10.83 -5.93 5.03
C ILE A 89 10.67 -4.65 5.82
N ILE A 90 9.89 -4.71 6.88
CA ILE A 90 9.76 -3.64 7.86
C ILE A 90 10.30 -4.17 9.19
N SER A 91 11.37 -3.56 9.69
CA SER A 91 12.00 -3.90 10.96
C SER A 91 11.69 -2.85 12.00
N LEU A 92 11.13 -3.24 13.14
CA LEU A 92 10.80 -2.34 14.23
C LEU A 92 11.79 -2.50 15.38
N GLN A 93 12.36 -1.39 15.82
CA GLN A 93 13.45 -1.29 16.78
C GLN A 93 13.07 -0.35 17.93
N PRO A 94 12.10 -0.71 18.79
CA PRO A 94 11.57 0.18 19.81
C PRO A 94 12.57 0.48 20.94
N VAL A 95 13.60 -0.33 21.11
CA VAL A 95 14.60 -0.19 22.18
C VAL A 95 16.01 -0.28 21.61
N LEU A 96 16.83 0.76 21.82
CA LEU A 96 18.27 0.81 21.55
C LEU A 96 18.70 0.27 20.15
N GLY A 97 17.83 0.40 19.15
CA GLY A 97 18.15 -0.09 17.80
C GLY A 97 18.09 -1.62 17.64
N ILE A 98 17.59 -2.35 18.64
CA ILE A 98 17.43 -3.81 18.58
C ILE A 98 16.12 -4.12 17.84
N GLU A 99 16.20 -4.93 16.79
CA GLU A 99 15.03 -5.41 16.07
C GLU A 99 14.25 -6.41 16.93
N LEU A 100 13.09 -5.97 17.43
CA LEU A 100 12.19 -6.81 18.22
C LEU A 100 11.06 -7.41 17.39
N PHE A 101 10.60 -6.68 16.36
CA PHE A 101 9.56 -7.16 15.46
C PHE A 101 10.01 -6.97 14.01
N ARG A 102 9.60 -7.91 13.18
CA ARG A 102 9.87 -7.90 11.76
C ARG A 102 8.63 -8.33 10.99
N LEU A 103 8.28 -7.55 9.98
CA LEU A 103 7.26 -7.89 8.99
C LEU A 103 7.96 -8.13 7.66
N GLU A 104 7.67 -9.25 7.02
CA GLU A 104 8.10 -9.57 5.66
C GLU A 104 6.88 -9.80 4.79
N LEU A 105 6.81 -9.08 3.69
CA LEU A 105 5.83 -9.25 2.63
C LEU A 105 6.55 -9.82 1.41
N THR A 106 6.07 -10.94 0.90
CA THR A 106 6.56 -11.58 -0.32
C THR A 106 5.39 -11.91 -1.23
N PRO A 107 5.59 -12.26 -2.51
CA PRO A 107 4.50 -12.74 -3.35
C PRO A 107 3.75 -13.96 -2.79
N ALA A 108 4.41 -14.76 -1.95
CA ALA A 108 3.84 -15.98 -1.40
C ALA A 108 3.05 -15.77 -0.11
N ASP A 109 3.53 -14.88 0.78
CA ASP A 109 3.02 -14.78 2.14
C ASP A 109 3.40 -13.48 2.83
N VAL A 110 2.74 -13.26 3.96
CA VAL A 110 3.08 -12.27 4.98
C VAL A 110 3.58 -12.98 6.22
N LEU A 111 4.79 -12.65 6.65
CA LEU A 111 5.43 -13.21 7.83
C LEU A 111 5.62 -12.10 8.88
N ILE A 112 5.07 -12.28 10.07
CA ILE A 112 5.24 -11.40 11.22
C ILE A 112 6.05 -12.15 12.28
N VAL A 113 7.18 -11.60 12.68
CA VAL A 113 8.10 -12.23 13.63
C VAL A 113 8.23 -11.36 14.89
N ASP A 114 7.90 -11.95 16.02
CA ASP A 114 8.21 -11.45 17.36
C ASP A 114 9.52 -12.12 17.83
N LYS A 115 10.62 -11.40 17.67
CA LYS A 115 11.95 -11.91 18.00
C LYS A 115 12.15 -12.03 19.51
N MET A 116 11.51 -11.15 20.28
CA MET A 116 11.63 -11.14 21.74
C MET A 116 11.05 -12.41 22.36
N ASN A 117 9.89 -12.86 21.90
CA ASN A 117 9.23 -14.07 22.38
C ASN A 117 9.48 -15.29 21.49
N ARG A 118 10.32 -15.18 20.47
CA ARG A 118 10.64 -16.24 19.51
C ARG A 118 9.40 -16.87 18.92
N ARG A 119 8.47 -16.04 18.45
CA ARG A 119 7.20 -16.43 17.84
C ARG A 119 7.06 -15.84 16.45
N TYR A 120 6.26 -16.48 15.60
CA TYR A 120 5.89 -15.93 14.30
C TYR A 120 4.46 -16.27 13.90
N VAL A 121 3.89 -15.42 13.06
CA VAL A 121 2.66 -15.66 12.32
C VAL A 121 2.99 -15.62 10.84
N GLN A 122 2.44 -16.55 10.10
CA GLN A 122 2.54 -16.60 8.64
C GLN A 122 1.13 -16.71 8.08
N MET A 123 0.78 -15.82 7.18
CA MET A 123 -0.55 -15.72 6.57
C MET A 123 -0.41 -15.60 5.05
N SER A 124 -1.34 -16.25 4.37
CA SER A 124 -1.56 -16.01 2.94
C SER A 124 -2.32 -14.71 2.71
N TYR A 125 -2.21 -14.15 1.52
CA TYR A 125 -3.02 -12.99 1.13
C TYR A 125 -4.52 -13.32 1.08
N ALA A 126 -4.89 -14.56 0.81
CA ALA A 126 -6.28 -15.02 0.86
C ALA A 126 -6.88 -14.94 2.27
N GLU A 127 -6.15 -15.41 3.30
CA GLU A 127 -6.58 -15.30 4.71
C GLU A 127 -6.74 -13.85 5.16
N ILE A 128 -5.82 -13.00 4.72
CA ILE A 128 -5.88 -11.58 5.01
C ILE A 128 -7.11 -10.96 4.33
N SER A 129 -7.29 -11.21 3.03
CA SER A 129 -8.41 -10.71 2.24
C SER A 129 -9.76 -11.09 2.83
N GLU A 130 -9.88 -12.32 3.33
CA GLU A 130 -11.10 -12.78 4.00
C GLU A 130 -11.35 -12.01 5.30
N ALA A 131 -10.32 -11.77 6.08
CA ALA A 131 -10.43 -11.11 7.39
C ALA A 131 -10.98 -9.69 7.29
N VAL A 132 -10.66 -8.96 6.23
CA VAL A 132 -11.02 -7.55 6.08
C VAL A 132 -12.05 -7.28 4.97
N LYS A 133 -12.50 -8.34 4.28
CA LYS A 133 -13.51 -8.26 3.23
C LYS A 133 -13.13 -7.36 2.05
N MET A 134 -11.85 -7.26 1.80
CA MET A 134 -11.29 -6.60 0.63
C MET A 134 -10.24 -7.52 0.01
N PRO A 135 -10.12 -7.65 -1.32
CA PRO A 135 -9.12 -8.47 -1.97
C PRO A 135 -7.67 -7.91 -1.78
N ILE A 136 -6.59 -8.63 -1.33
CA ILE A 136 -5.18 -8.14 -1.17
C ILE A 136 -4.17 -9.02 -1.90
N THR A 137 -3.24 -8.41 -2.68
CA THR A 137 -2.02 -9.06 -3.17
C THR A 137 -0.77 -8.42 -2.56
N PHE A 138 0.35 -9.11 -2.73
CA PHE A 138 1.66 -8.52 -2.52
C PHE A 138 1.87 -7.24 -3.36
N ALA A 139 1.47 -7.28 -4.63
CA ALA A 139 1.59 -6.15 -5.54
C ALA A 139 0.82 -4.92 -5.03
N ASP A 140 -0.39 -5.12 -4.50
CA ASP A 140 -1.18 -4.02 -3.94
C ASP A 140 -0.50 -3.40 -2.72
N ALA A 141 -0.11 -4.23 -1.76
CA ALA A 141 0.59 -3.77 -0.57
C ALA A 141 1.89 -3.02 -0.92
N GLN A 142 2.65 -3.55 -1.88
CA GLN A 142 3.88 -2.92 -2.36
C GLN A 142 3.60 -1.59 -3.06
N ASN A 143 2.59 -1.53 -3.95
CA ASN A 143 2.25 -0.30 -4.65
C ASN A 143 1.73 0.79 -3.70
N VAL A 144 0.95 0.45 -2.67
CA VAL A 144 0.55 1.40 -1.61
C VAL A 144 1.80 1.96 -0.91
N LEU A 145 2.76 1.11 -0.54
CA LEU A 145 4.02 1.56 0.06
C LEU A 145 4.89 2.37 -0.91
N MET A 146 4.73 2.18 -2.21
CA MET A 146 5.38 2.94 -3.28
C MET A 146 4.64 4.26 -3.62
N ALA A 147 3.61 4.65 -2.86
CA ALA A 147 2.78 5.83 -3.11
C ALA A 147 2.14 5.82 -4.52
N ARG A 148 1.65 4.68 -4.97
CA ARG A 148 0.99 4.48 -6.27
C ARG A 148 -0.51 4.28 -6.10
N MET A 149 -1.27 4.70 -7.08
CA MET A 149 -2.70 4.36 -7.18
C MET A 149 -2.86 2.85 -7.42
N VAL A 150 -3.80 2.23 -6.75
CA VAL A 150 -4.04 0.79 -6.79
C VAL A 150 -5.54 0.52 -6.90
N VAL A 151 -5.98 -0.19 -7.91
CA VAL A 151 -7.28 -0.85 -7.91
C VAL A 151 -7.03 -2.28 -7.50
N LEU A 152 -7.50 -2.57 -6.34
CA LEU A 152 -7.13 -3.70 -5.52
C LEU A 152 -7.42 -5.06 -6.19
N GLY A 153 -6.40 -5.93 -6.32
CA GLY A 153 -6.49 -7.21 -7.03
C GLY A 153 -6.59 -7.11 -8.54
N GLN A 154 -6.44 -5.90 -9.07
CA GLN A 154 -6.54 -5.64 -10.49
C GLN A 154 -5.21 -5.18 -11.07
N SER A 155 -5.05 -5.30 -12.36
CA SER A 155 -3.90 -4.70 -13.04
C SER A 155 -4.01 -3.17 -13.07
N GLN A 156 -2.91 -2.48 -13.19
CA GLN A 156 -2.84 -1.02 -13.34
C GLN A 156 -3.68 -0.50 -14.54
N SER A 157 -4.00 -1.35 -15.50
CA SER A 157 -4.83 -1.00 -16.66
C SER A 157 -6.25 -0.56 -16.28
N VAL A 158 -6.79 -1.03 -15.15
CA VAL A 158 -8.11 -0.63 -14.66
C VAL A 158 -8.15 0.86 -14.28
N LEU A 159 -7.02 1.43 -13.88
CA LEU A 159 -6.91 2.87 -13.62
C LEU A 159 -7.16 3.74 -14.86
N TYR A 160 -7.00 3.19 -16.06
CA TYR A 160 -7.32 3.88 -17.34
C TYR A 160 -8.77 3.70 -17.77
N SER A 161 -9.61 3.09 -16.95
CA SER A 161 -11.02 2.85 -17.26
C SER A 161 -11.73 4.16 -17.61
N PRO A 162 -12.51 4.19 -18.70
CA PRO A 162 -13.36 5.34 -19.03
C PRO A 162 -14.49 5.56 -18.01
N ALA A 163 -14.75 4.59 -17.14
CA ALA A 163 -15.70 4.72 -16.04
C ALA A 163 -15.14 5.52 -14.87
N ALA A 164 -13.85 5.81 -14.85
CA ALA A 164 -13.26 6.68 -13.85
C ALA A 164 -13.74 8.13 -14.06
N THR A 165 -14.15 8.76 -12.97
CA THR A 165 -14.57 10.17 -12.97
C THR A 165 -13.53 11.03 -12.29
N ALA A 166 -13.30 12.23 -12.80
CA ALA A 166 -12.41 13.21 -12.19
C ALA A 166 -13.18 14.48 -11.84
N SER A 167 -13.03 14.96 -10.63
CA SER A 167 -13.62 16.20 -10.14
C SER A 167 -12.60 17.04 -9.39
N ALA A 168 -12.70 18.36 -9.44
CA ALA A 168 -11.88 19.22 -8.59
C ALA A 168 -12.21 18.91 -7.11
N ALA A 169 -11.17 18.66 -6.30
CA ALA A 169 -11.32 18.51 -4.86
C ALA A 169 -11.16 19.87 -4.16
N ASP A 170 -10.22 20.66 -4.65
CA ASP A 170 -9.95 22.06 -4.27
C ASP A 170 -9.22 22.75 -5.44
N ASN A 171 -8.71 23.99 -5.21
CA ASN A 171 -8.01 24.75 -6.25
C ASN A 171 -6.71 24.06 -6.73
N ASN A 172 -6.10 23.19 -5.93
CA ASN A 172 -4.79 22.61 -6.17
C ASN A 172 -4.81 21.10 -6.37
N SER A 173 -5.95 20.44 -6.17
CA SER A 173 -6.05 18.99 -6.28
C SER A 173 -7.30 18.51 -7.01
N THR A 174 -7.17 17.35 -7.62
CA THR A 174 -8.26 16.64 -8.32
C THR A 174 -8.47 15.30 -7.66
N THR A 175 -9.74 14.92 -7.45
CA THR A 175 -10.14 13.58 -7.03
C THR A 175 -10.53 12.76 -8.23
N VAL A 176 -9.90 11.61 -8.39
CA VAL A 176 -10.28 10.56 -9.35
C VAL A 176 -11.01 9.47 -8.60
N SER A 177 -12.23 9.15 -9.04
CA SER A 177 -13.09 8.14 -8.42
C SER A 177 -13.30 6.99 -9.39
N ILE A 178 -13.17 5.77 -8.88
CA ILE A 178 -13.41 4.51 -9.61
C ILE A 178 -14.25 3.61 -8.71
N THR A 179 -15.21 2.91 -9.29
CA THR A 179 -15.92 1.82 -8.61
C THR A 179 -15.59 0.52 -9.33
N GLU A 180 -15.03 -0.42 -8.60
CA GLU A 180 -14.73 -1.76 -9.12
C GLU A 180 -15.26 -2.81 -8.15
N GLY A 181 -16.15 -3.67 -8.65
CA GLY A 181 -16.85 -4.66 -7.84
C GLY A 181 -17.64 -4.01 -6.70
N LYS A 182 -17.25 -4.33 -5.46
CA LYS A 182 -17.89 -3.81 -4.23
C LYS A 182 -17.07 -2.74 -3.54
N ILE A 183 -16.07 -2.17 -4.19
CA ILE A 183 -15.17 -1.20 -3.59
C ILE A 183 -15.23 0.10 -4.38
N ASN A 184 -15.36 1.21 -3.66
CA ASN A 184 -15.21 2.55 -4.19
C ASN A 184 -13.80 3.05 -3.87
N TYR A 185 -13.11 3.53 -4.88
CA TYR A 185 -11.77 4.07 -4.83
C TYR A 185 -11.82 5.57 -5.06
N GLN A 186 -11.11 6.36 -4.25
CA GLN A 186 -10.93 7.77 -4.48
C GLN A 186 -9.45 8.12 -4.32
N TYR A 187 -8.88 8.78 -5.32
CA TYR A 187 -7.48 9.20 -5.32
C TYR A 187 -7.42 10.71 -5.45
N ARG A 188 -6.89 11.39 -4.45
CA ARG A 188 -6.63 12.82 -4.51
C ARG A 188 -5.22 13.06 -5.01
N ILE A 189 -5.12 13.83 -6.08
CA ILE A 189 -3.89 14.06 -6.85
C ILE A 189 -3.59 15.56 -6.82
N ASP A 190 -2.36 15.93 -6.54
CA ASP A 190 -1.88 17.31 -6.69
C ASP A 190 -1.81 17.68 -8.17
N ASN A 191 -2.41 18.80 -8.54
CA ASN A 191 -2.55 19.22 -9.94
C ASN A 191 -1.21 19.63 -10.57
N SER A 192 -0.26 20.08 -9.77
CA SER A 192 1.04 20.59 -10.24
C SER A 192 2.09 19.50 -10.33
N SER A 193 2.28 18.76 -9.25
CA SER A 193 3.28 17.71 -9.15
C SER A 193 2.82 16.34 -9.64
N LEU A 194 1.51 16.14 -9.79
CA LEU A 194 0.85 14.87 -10.09
C LEU A 194 1.04 13.80 -9.00
N ALA A 195 1.53 14.20 -7.84
CA ALA A 195 1.72 13.32 -6.70
C ALA A 195 0.39 12.84 -6.13
N LEU A 196 0.34 11.59 -5.72
CA LEU A 196 -0.78 11.04 -4.95
C LEU A 196 -0.73 11.63 -3.53
N LEU A 197 -1.81 12.32 -3.13
CA LEU A 197 -1.94 12.91 -1.79
C LEU A 197 -2.76 12.01 -0.86
N GLN A 198 -3.74 11.30 -1.40
CA GLN A 198 -4.61 10.43 -0.62
C GLN A 198 -5.19 9.33 -1.50
N ALA A 199 -5.37 8.16 -0.92
CA ALA A 199 -6.13 7.06 -1.49
C ALA A 199 -7.14 6.56 -0.46
N ASP A 200 -8.42 6.55 -0.82
CA ASP A 200 -9.51 5.98 -0.05
C ASP A 200 -10.03 4.71 -0.72
N TYR A 201 -10.23 3.69 0.09
CA TYR A 201 -10.76 2.38 -0.27
C TYR A 201 -11.97 2.12 0.60
N THR A 202 -13.17 2.18 0.04
CA THR A 202 -14.42 1.99 0.80
C THR A 202 -15.15 0.77 0.29
N ALA A 203 -15.21 -0.28 1.10
CA ALA A 203 -15.98 -1.46 0.78
C ALA A 203 -17.47 -1.23 1.06
N ASN A 204 -18.33 -1.57 0.10
CA ASN A 204 -19.78 -1.44 0.23
C ASN A 204 -20.34 -2.47 1.21
N GLY A 205 -21.43 -2.14 1.88
CA GLY A 205 -22.11 -3.00 2.85
C GLY A 205 -21.46 -2.97 4.23
N ARG A 206 -21.10 -4.16 4.76
CA ARG A 206 -20.45 -4.30 6.08
C ARG A 206 -18.92 -4.26 6.04
N GLY A 207 -18.36 -3.82 4.92
CA GLY A 207 -16.91 -3.67 4.79
C GLY A 207 -16.39 -2.41 5.49
N GLY A 208 -15.06 -2.34 5.63
CA GLY A 208 -14.39 -1.21 6.24
C GLY A 208 -14.00 -0.13 5.23
N LYS A 209 -13.45 0.94 5.76
CA LYS A 209 -12.78 1.99 5.00
C LYS A 209 -11.29 1.99 5.35
N ALA A 210 -10.43 1.92 4.32
CA ALA A 210 -9.01 2.21 4.46
C ALA A 210 -8.72 3.57 3.82
N THR A 211 -7.91 4.39 4.48
CA THR A 211 -7.42 5.66 3.95
C THR A 211 -5.91 5.70 4.08
N VAL A 212 -5.23 6.05 3.01
CA VAL A 212 -3.79 6.30 3.01
C VAL A 212 -3.55 7.74 2.59
N THR A 213 -2.83 8.50 3.42
CA THR A 213 -2.42 9.87 3.08
C THR A 213 -0.91 9.94 2.93
N TYR A 214 -0.48 10.70 1.94
CA TYR A 214 0.92 10.92 1.58
C TYR A 214 1.24 12.39 1.66
N SER A 215 2.30 12.76 2.37
CA SER A 215 2.70 14.15 2.53
C SER A 215 4.21 14.33 2.62
N GLY A 216 4.66 15.60 2.56
CA GLY A 216 6.08 15.91 2.57
C GLY A 216 6.80 15.38 1.34
N HIS A 217 6.18 15.51 0.15
CA HIS A 217 6.76 15.05 -1.10
C HIS A 217 8.07 15.81 -1.39
N ASN A 218 9.15 15.05 -1.55
CA ASN A 218 10.48 15.54 -1.90
C ASN A 218 11.03 14.77 -3.09
N LEU A 219 11.91 15.41 -3.84
CA LEU A 219 12.60 14.80 -4.97
C LEU A 219 13.88 14.10 -4.48
N PHE A 220 13.96 12.79 -4.69
CA PHE A 220 15.13 11.95 -4.38
C PHE A 220 15.74 11.47 -5.70
N GLY A 221 16.75 12.20 -6.20
CA GLY A 221 17.19 12.02 -7.59
C GLY A 221 16.06 12.40 -8.56
N ASN A 222 15.55 11.45 -9.29
CA ASN A 222 14.40 11.61 -10.21
C ASN A 222 13.08 11.05 -9.66
N VAL A 223 13.05 10.59 -8.40
CA VAL A 223 11.85 10.00 -7.78
C VAL A 223 11.20 11.01 -6.84
N LEU A 224 10.01 11.49 -7.19
CA LEU A 224 9.16 12.26 -6.27
C LEU A 224 8.49 11.31 -5.30
N PHE A 225 8.77 11.44 -3.99
CA PHE A 225 8.27 10.50 -2.99
C PHE A 225 7.88 11.18 -1.68
N PRO A 226 6.83 10.71 -0.99
CA PRO A 226 6.42 11.27 0.29
C PRO A 226 7.39 10.89 1.41
N THR A 227 7.63 11.80 2.33
CA THR A 227 8.39 11.52 3.57
C THR A 227 7.50 11.20 4.76
N ALA A 228 6.20 11.31 4.61
CA ALA A 228 5.23 10.89 5.61
C ALA A 228 4.06 10.15 4.95
N VAL A 229 3.72 9.00 5.52
CA VAL A 229 2.61 8.15 5.11
C VAL A 229 1.76 7.84 6.34
N ASN A 230 0.44 8.08 6.25
CA ASN A 230 -0.50 7.67 7.28
C ASN A 230 -1.51 6.69 6.68
N VAL A 231 -1.66 5.56 7.33
CA VAL A 231 -2.63 4.52 6.98
C VAL A 231 -3.65 4.44 8.10
N THR A 232 -4.92 4.49 7.78
CA THR A 232 -6.01 4.23 8.72
C THR A 232 -6.92 3.15 8.16
N TYR A 233 -7.43 2.30 9.04
CA TYR A 233 -8.48 1.35 8.72
C TYR A 233 -9.55 1.38 9.80
N LEU A 234 -10.79 1.51 9.38
CA LEU A 234 -11.95 1.56 10.26
C LEU A 234 -13.06 0.63 9.73
N ASP A 235 -13.53 -0.26 10.59
CA ASP A 235 -14.76 -1.00 10.40
C ASP A 235 -15.52 -1.14 11.73
N SER A 236 -16.53 -2.01 11.80
CA SER A 236 -17.31 -2.26 13.02
C SER A 236 -16.50 -2.90 14.16
N LYS A 237 -15.35 -3.49 13.87
CA LYS A 237 -14.53 -4.29 14.79
C LYS A 237 -13.15 -3.66 15.04
N TYR A 238 -12.59 -3.01 14.05
CA TYR A 238 -11.22 -2.52 14.06
C TYR A 238 -11.17 -1.01 13.83
N ASP A 239 -10.41 -0.33 14.67
CA ASP A 239 -9.98 1.06 14.51
C ASP A 239 -8.46 1.07 14.66
N VAL A 240 -7.77 1.23 13.54
CA VAL A 240 -6.32 1.05 13.42
C VAL A 240 -5.71 2.19 12.63
N SER A 241 -4.60 2.72 13.11
CA SER A 241 -3.80 3.68 12.34
C SER A 241 -2.31 3.41 12.46
N CYS A 242 -1.59 3.75 11.39
CA CYS A 242 -0.13 3.71 11.33
C CYS A 242 0.39 4.98 10.67
N SER A 243 1.15 5.78 11.38
CA SER A 243 1.91 6.90 10.84
C SER A 243 3.36 6.49 10.65
N ILE A 244 3.91 6.74 9.46
CA ILE A 244 5.27 6.41 9.07
C ILE A 244 5.98 7.70 8.64
N SER A 245 7.09 8.02 9.27
CA SER A 245 7.99 9.09 8.85
C SER A 245 9.26 8.50 8.27
N LEU A 246 9.68 8.99 7.10
CA LEU A 246 10.75 8.46 6.26
C LEU A 246 11.83 9.54 6.02
N PRO A 247 12.63 9.90 7.03
CA PRO A 247 13.58 11.01 6.92
C PRO A 247 14.74 10.72 5.97
N ASN A 248 15.09 9.45 5.78
CA ASN A 248 16.24 9.03 4.97
C ASN A 248 15.81 7.93 4.00
N LEU A 249 15.79 8.25 2.72
CA LEU A 249 15.40 7.35 1.64
C LEU A 249 16.55 7.22 0.63
N VAL A 250 16.88 5.98 0.27
CA VAL A 250 17.80 5.66 -0.82
C VAL A 250 17.08 4.77 -1.81
N PHE A 251 16.92 5.25 -3.04
CA PHE A 251 16.29 4.54 -4.14
C PHE A 251 17.33 3.89 -5.05
N ASN A 252 17.01 2.74 -5.60
CA ASN A 252 17.82 2.00 -6.59
C ASN A 252 19.24 1.66 -6.13
N GLY A 253 19.46 1.68 -4.81
CA GLY A 253 20.71 1.22 -4.19
C GLY A 253 20.66 -0.26 -3.82
N SER A 254 21.77 -0.78 -3.30
CA SER A 254 21.81 -2.13 -2.75
C SER A 254 20.93 -2.24 -1.51
N VAL A 255 20.09 -3.26 -1.46
CA VAL A 255 19.18 -3.53 -0.34
C VAL A 255 19.43 -4.94 0.17
N ASN A 256 19.73 -5.07 1.47
CA ASN A 256 19.75 -6.36 2.14
C ASN A 256 18.33 -6.74 2.55
N ALA A 257 17.69 -7.60 1.79
CA ALA A 257 16.32 -8.03 1.99
C ALA A 257 16.21 -9.57 2.16
N ALA A 258 17.15 -10.17 2.86
CA ALA A 258 17.12 -11.60 3.15
C ALA A 258 15.99 -11.93 4.13
N ARG A 259 15.23 -13.00 3.82
CA ARG A 259 14.18 -13.52 4.71
C ARG A 259 14.78 -14.08 6.01
N ILE A 260 14.07 -13.89 7.11
CA ILE A 260 14.45 -14.48 8.39
C ILE A 260 14.17 -16.00 8.41
N ASN A 261 15.09 -16.76 8.99
CA ASN A 261 14.85 -18.18 9.24
C ASN A 261 14.07 -18.36 10.56
N VAL A 262 12.84 -18.83 10.46
CA VAL A 262 11.95 -19.03 11.61
C VAL A 262 11.88 -20.47 12.14
N ARG A 263 12.77 -21.36 11.69
CA ARG A 263 12.79 -22.78 12.10
C ARG A 263 12.87 -22.97 13.62
N THR A 264 13.50 -22.04 14.33
CA THR A 264 13.64 -22.09 15.81
C THR A 264 12.60 -21.24 16.52
N TYR A 265 11.62 -20.70 15.81
CA TYR A 265 10.54 -19.89 16.35
C TYR A 265 9.25 -20.72 16.43
N LYS A 266 8.41 -20.43 17.42
CA LYS A 266 7.10 -21.09 17.58
C LYS A 266 6.07 -20.41 16.69
N LYS A 267 5.42 -21.17 15.80
CA LYS A 267 4.26 -20.65 15.06
C LYS A 267 3.11 -20.34 16.04
N THR A 268 2.45 -19.23 15.83
CA THR A 268 1.36 -18.77 16.68
C THR A 268 0.28 -18.07 15.85
N THR A 269 -0.74 -17.51 16.51
CA THR A 269 -1.81 -16.72 15.87
C THR A 269 -1.57 -15.24 16.07
N ILE A 270 -2.20 -14.42 15.23
CA ILE A 270 -2.10 -12.96 15.33
C ILE A 270 -2.62 -12.45 16.68
N SER A 271 -3.71 -13.05 17.21
CA SER A 271 -4.25 -12.70 18.52
C SER A 271 -3.25 -12.93 19.65
N THR A 272 -2.44 -14.01 19.56
CA THR A 272 -1.39 -14.28 20.57
C THR A 272 -0.25 -13.27 20.54
N ILE A 273 0.04 -12.70 19.36
CA ILE A 273 1.07 -11.68 19.25
C ILE A 273 0.52 -10.30 19.70
N LEU A 274 -0.80 -10.08 19.57
CA LEU A 274 -1.48 -8.85 19.96
C LEU A 274 -1.78 -8.75 21.46
N ASN A 275 -1.89 -9.88 22.16
CA ASN A 275 -2.10 -9.98 23.61
C ASN A 275 -0.78 -10.09 24.37
#